data_5025fad638e413cf5ebca75f8025a388
#
_entry.id   5025fad638e413cf5ebca75f8025a388
#
_cell.length_a   1.000
_cell.length_b   1.000
_cell.length_c   1.000
_cell.angle_alpha   90.00
_cell.angle_beta   90.00
_cell.angle_gamma   90.00
#
_symmetry.space_group_name_H-M   'P 1'
#
loop_
_entity.id
_entity.type
_entity.pdbx_description
1 polymer ?
#
loop_
_entity_poly.entity_id
_entity_poly.type
_entity_poly.pdbx_seq_one_letter_code
_entity_poly.pdbx_strand_id
1 'polypeptide(L)'
;LDTLITHFKDTGRSPNYYDAIVTGDLGYVGKDILTELSLSKGYNIKNNYDDCGVLIFDKEKQDTHAGGSGCACIATTFSGYFYKKLKDRKLNKILLIATGALTNATTAQQGESIPGIAPAVAIEN
;
A
#
# COMPACT_ATOMS: atom_id res chain seq x y z
N LEU A 1 -1.67 -8.62 -1.38
CA LEU A 1 -3.02 -9.13 -1.61
C LEU A 1 -3.52 -9.96 -0.42
N ASP A 2 -2.76 -10.95 0.03
CA ASP A 2 -3.16 -11.85 1.11
C ASP A 2 -3.57 -11.09 2.39
N THR A 3 -2.70 -10.22 2.90
CA THR A 3 -2.97 -9.36 4.07
C THR A 3 -4.27 -8.57 3.93
N LEU A 4 -4.50 -7.97 2.76
CA LEU A 4 -5.69 -7.16 2.50
C LEU A 4 -6.97 -8.01 2.57
N ILE A 5 -6.97 -9.16 1.92
CA ILE A 5 -8.12 -10.07 1.90
C ILE A 5 -8.37 -10.67 3.28
N THR A 6 -7.33 -11.10 3.97
CA THR A 6 -7.41 -11.62 5.34
C THR A 6 -7.98 -10.56 6.27
N HIS A 7 -7.50 -9.32 6.17
CA HIS A 7 -8.03 -8.20 6.96
C HIS A 7 -9.55 -8.02 6.75
N PHE A 8 -10.03 -8.02 5.52
CA PHE A 8 -11.46 -7.87 5.25
C PHE A 8 -12.28 -9.04 5.78
N LYS A 9 -11.77 -10.27 5.65
CA LYS A 9 -12.44 -11.47 6.16
C LYS A 9 -12.51 -11.48 7.69
N ASP A 10 -11.39 -11.22 8.36
CA ASP A 10 -11.28 -11.31 9.82
C ASP A 10 -12.07 -10.21 10.52
N THR A 11 -12.12 -9.02 9.92
CA THR A 11 -12.84 -7.88 10.50
C THR A 11 -14.30 -7.76 10.04
N GLY A 12 -14.70 -8.49 9.00
CA GLY A 12 -16.00 -8.32 8.36
C GLY A 12 -16.19 -6.97 7.65
N ARG A 13 -15.12 -6.21 7.46
CA ARG A 13 -15.16 -4.89 6.82
C ARG A 13 -15.07 -5.03 5.31
N SER A 14 -15.76 -4.16 4.59
CA SER A 14 -15.62 -4.03 3.13
C SER A 14 -14.60 -2.95 2.76
N PRO A 15 -14.11 -2.90 1.50
CA PRO A 15 -13.25 -1.80 1.05
C PRO A 15 -13.85 -0.41 1.31
N ASN A 16 -15.16 -0.26 1.15
CA ASN A 16 -15.87 1.00 1.34
C ASN A 16 -15.97 1.45 2.81
N TYR A 17 -15.54 0.62 3.76
CA TYR A 17 -15.44 1.01 5.16
C TYR A 17 -14.35 2.07 5.37
N TYR A 18 -13.33 2.08 4.52
CA TYR A 18 -12.20 2.99 4.60
C TYR A 18 -12.32 4.16 3.63
N ASP A 19 -11.98 5.35 4.11
CA ASP A 19 -11.82 6.54 3.26
C ASP A 19 -10.59 6.41 2.35
N ALA A 20 -9.56 5.74 2.84
CA ALA A 20 -8.37 5.42 2.07
C ALA A 20 -7.76 4.07 2.46
N ILE A 21 -7.36 3.30 1.46
CA ILE A 21 -6.52 2.10 1.58
C ILE A 21 -5.19 2.45 0.94
N VAL A 22 -4.08 2.26 1.65
CA VAL A 22 -2.79 2.75 1.20
C VAL A 22 -1.72 1.68 1.36
N THR A 23 -1.02 1.37 0.28
CA THR A 23 0.16 0.50 0.30
C THR A 23 1.45 1.30 0.41
N GLY A 24 2.50 0.66 0.91
CA GLY A 24 3.76 1.32 1.23
C GLY A 24 4.56 1.78 0.02
N ASP A 25 4.84 0.87 -0.89
CA ASP A 25 5.71 1.14 -2.03
C ASP A 25 5.65 0.00 -3.06
N LEU A 26 4.51 -0.17 -3.68
CA LEU A 26 4.32 -1.10 -4.79
C LEU A 26 4.64 -0.45 -6.15
N GLY A 27 4.62 0.88 -6.20
CA GLY A 27 4.76 1.66 -7.41
C GLY A 27 3.56 1.53 -8.35
N TYR A 28 3.67 2.10 -9.55
CA TYR A 28 2.56 2.11 -10.52
C TYR A 28 2.14 0.70 -10.92
N VAL A 29 3.09 -0.15 -11.30
CA VAL A 29 2.81 -1.52 -11.76
C VAL A 29 2.21 -2.36 -10.64
N GLY A 30 2.78 -2.33 -9.45
CA GLY A 30 2.26 -3.09 -8.32
C GLY A 30 0.89 -2.61 -7.83
N LYS A 31 0.63 -1.30 -7.91
CA LYS A 31 -0.68 -0.71 -7.64
C LYS A 31 -1.76 -1.26 -8.59
N ASP A 32 -1.48 -1.28 -9.89
CA ASP A 32 -2.40 -1.80 -10.89
C ASP A 32 -2.67 -3.29 -10.68
N ILE A 33 -1.62 -4.09 -10.49
CA ILE A 33 -1.73 -5.53 -10.22
C ILE A 33 -2.57 -5.80 -8.96
N LEU A 34 -2.32 -5.08 -7.85
CA LEU A 34 -3.10 -5.27 -6.63
C LEU A 34 -4.58 -4.92 -6.83
N THR A 35 -4.87 -3.86 -7.59
CA THR A 35 -6.24 -3.45 -7.92
C THR A 35 -6.98 -4.55 -8.68
N GLU A 36 -6.37 -5.10 -9.74
CA GLU A 36 -6.95 -6.16 -10.54
C GLU A 36 -7.13 -7.46 -9.76
N LEU A 37 -6.11 -7.89 -9.01
CA LEU A 37 -6.18 -9.11 -8.23
C LEU A 37 -7.19 -8.99 -7.07
N SER A 38 -7.33 -7.84 -6.44
CA SER A 38 -8.35 -7.62 -5.41
C SER A 38 -9.75 -7.72 -5.99
N LEU A 39 -9.97 -7.14 -7.16
CA LEU A 39 -11.24 -7.22 -7.87
C LEU A 39 -11.58 -8.68 -8.24
N SER A 40 -10.62 -9.46 -8.71
CA SER A 40 -10.81 -10.89 -9.04
C SER A 40 -11.21 -11.74 -7.83
N LYS A 41 -10.88 -11.27 -6.62
CA LYS A 41 -11.25 -11.90 -5.35
C LYS A 41 -12.55 -11.32 -4.74
N GLY A 42 -13.24 -10.45 -5.46
CA GLY A 42 -14.51 -9.85 -5.05
C GLY A 42 -14.37 -8.57 -4.22
N TYR A 43 -13.16 -8.01 -4.09
CA TYR A 43 -12.93 -6.77 -3.35
C TYR A 43 -12.54 -5.63 -4.28
N ASN A 44 -13.48 -4.71 -4.54
CA ASN A 44 -13.21 -3.54 -5.37
C ASN A 44 -12.63 -2.41 -4.50
N ILE A 45 -11.34 -2.17 -4.63
CA ILE A 45 -10.60 -1.10 -3.93
C ILE A 45 -10.33 0.13 -4.80
N LYS A 46 -10.68 0.10 -6.07
CA LYS A 46 -10.27 1.10 -7.08
C LYS A 46 -10.55 2.55 -6.69
N ASN A 47 -11.64 2.80 -5.97
CA ASN A 47 -12.11 4.16 -5.71
C ASN A 47 -11.39 4.86 -4.54
N ASN A 48 -10.79 4.09 -3.64
CA ASN A 48 -10.18 4.60 -2.40
C ASN A 48 -8.80 4.00 -2.12
N TYR A 49 -8.18 3.39 -3.12
CA TYR A 49 -6.85 2.80 -3.01
C TYR A 49 -5.78 3.68 -3.65
N ASP A 50 -4.68 3.84 -2.94
CA ASP A 50 -3.48 4.49 -3.45
C ASP A 50 -2.20 3.81 -2.92
N ASP A 51 -1.06 4.21 -3.48
CA ASP A 51 0.25 3.68 -3.10
C ASP A 51 1.21 4.83 -2.78
N CYS A 52 1.92 4.72 -1.66
CA CYS A 52 2.82 5.77 -1.21
C CYS A 52 3.96 6.02 -2.20
N GLY A 53 4.46 4.98 -2.87
CA GLY A 53 5.49 5.12 -3.91
C GLY A 53 4.99 5.87 -5.14
N VAL A 54 3.69 5.81 -5.41
CA VAL A 54 3.05 6.61 -6.46
C VAL A 54 2.84 8.06 -6.01
N LEU A 55 2.42 8.26 -4.76
CA LEU A 55 2.09 9.58 -4.22
C LEU A 55 3.29 10.48 -3.98
N ILE A 56 4.46 9.91 -3.70
CA ILE A 56 5.66 10.67 -3.32
C ILE A 56 6.36 11.33 -4.53
N PHE A 57 6.13 10.83 -5.73
CA PHE A 57 6.77 11.29 -6.95
C PHE A 57 5.78 11.92 -7.94
N ASP A 58 6.25 12.96 -8.63
CA ASP A 58 5.54 13.55 -9.78
C ASP A 58 6.00 12.82 -11.05
N LYS A 59 5.13 11.96 -11.58
CA LYS A 59 5.43 11.11 -12.75
C LYS A 59 5.79 11.91 -14.00
N GLU A 60 5.25 13.11 -14.15
CA GLU A 60 5.49 13.94 -15.34
C GLU A 60 6.81 14.69 -15.29
N LYS A 61 7.26 15.05 -14.07
CA LYS A 61 8.46 15.86 -13.86
C LYS A 61 9.68 15.07 -13.42
N GLN A 62 9.48 13.86 -12.91
CA GLN A 62 10.52 13.03 -12.34
C GLN A 62 10.56 11.68 -13.07
N ASP A 63 11.71 11.33 -13.62
CA ASP A 63 11.92 10.02 -14.27
C ASP A 63 12.15 8.93 -13.21
N THR A 64 11.06 8.48 -12.63
CA THR A 64 11.06 7.44 -11.57
C THR A 64 10.58 6.08 -12.07
N HIS A 65 10.38 5.92 -13.38
CA HIS A 65 9.89 4.69 -14.02
C HIS A 65 8.61 4.15 -13.35
N ALA A 66 8.71 3.02 -12.63
CA ALA A 66 7.58 2.42 -11.93
C ALA A 66 7.23 3.11 -10.59
N GLY A 67 8.03 4.08 -10.15
CA GLY A 67 7.95 4.66 -8.83
C GLY A 67 8.67 3.79 -7.79
N GLY A 68 8.60 4.18 -6.54
CA GLY A 68 9.23 3.44 -5.45
C GLY A 68 10.37 4.21 -4.80
N SER A 69 10.38 4.23 -3.47
CA SER A 69 11.40 4.95 -2.69
C SER A 69 11.94 4.13 -1.52
N GLY A 70 11.52 2.88 -1.40
CA GLY A 70 11.99 1.95 -0.39
C GLY A 70 11.21 1.96 0.93
N CYS A 71 11.80 1.36 1.96
CA CYS A 71 11.12 1.00 3.21
C CYS A 71 10.59 2.19 4.03
N ALA A 72 11.12 3.39 3.86
CA ALA A 72 10.66 4.58 4.57
C ALA A 72 9.45 5.27 3.88
N CYS A 73 9.06 4.84 2.69
CA CYS A 73 8.05 5.50 1.87
C CYS A 73 6.71 5.65 2.60
N ILE A 74 6.21 4.58 3.21
CA ILE A 74 4.93 4.62 3.93
C ILE A 74 4.97 5.57 5.13
N ALA A 75 6.06 5.55 5.91
CA ALA A 75 6.19 6.40 7.08
C ALA A 75 6.27 7.88 6.70
N THR A 76 7.02 8.21 5.67
CA THR A 76 7.17 9.57 5.15
C THR A 76 5.84 10.10 4.61
N THR A 77 5.17 9.32 3.76
CA THR A 77 3.89 9.71 3.16
C THR A 77 2.78 9.79 4.20
N PHE A 78 2.75 8.86 5.17
CA PHE A 78 1.80 8.93 6.26
C PHE A 78 1.99 10.20 7.07
N SER A 79 3.21 10.48 7.54
CA SER A 79 3.49 11.63 8.40
C SER A 79 3.25 12.98 7.70
N GLY A 80 3.67 13.09 6.44
CA GLY A 80 3.57 14.35 5.68
C GLY A 80 2.20 14.61 5.06
N TYR A 81 1.45 13.57 4.70
CA TYR A 81 0.21 13.72 3.94
C TYR A 81 -1.02 13.16 4.66
N PHE A 82 -1.03 11.88 5.01
CA PHE A 82 -2.23 11.25 5.58
C PHE A 82 -2.53 11.70 6.99
N TYR A 83 -1.51 11.86 7.84
CA TYR A 83 -1.69 12.33 9.21
C TYR A 83 -2.36 13.72 9.26
N LYS A 84 -1.95 14.63 8.37
CA LYS A 84 -2.59 15.94 8.26
C LYS A 84 -4.06 15.82 7.87
N LYS A 85 -4.38 14.96 6.91
CA LYS A 85 -5.78 14.73 6.49
C LYS A 85 -6.63 14.10 7.59
N LEU A 86 -6.07 13.19 8.39
CA LEU A 86 -6.74 12.65 9.58
C LEU A 86 -6.98 13.75 10.62
N LYS A 87 -5.95 14.54 10.93
CA LYS A 87 -6.05 15.66 11.88
C LYS A 87 -7.11 16.68 11.46
N ASP A 88 -7.16 17.03 10.19
CA ASP A 88 -8.13 17.96 9.61
C ASP A 88 -9.51 17.32 9.38
N ARG A 89 -9.72 16.06 9.77
CA ARG A 89 -10.95 15.26 9.57
C ARG A 89 -11.42 15.18 8.11
N LYS A 90 -10.49 15.31 7.16
CA LYS A 90 -10.73 15.07 5.74
C LYS A 90 -10.77 13.59 5.39
N LEU A 91 -10.07 12.78 6.18
CA LEU A 91 -10.14 11.32 6.22
C LEU A 91 -10.34 10.91 7.67
N ASN A 92 -11.15 9.89 7.91
CA ASN A 92 -11.44 9.41 9.26
C ASN A 92 -11.03 7.95 9.46
N LYS A 93 -10.98 7.17 8.38
CA LYS A 93 -10.67 5.74 8.43
C LYS A 93 -9.67 5.39 7.34
N ILE A 94 -8.48 5.03 7.72
CA ILE A 94 -7.41 4.65 6.79
C ILE A 94 -6.92 3.25 7.11
N LEU A 95 -6.75 2.42 6.07
CA LEU A 95 -6.03 1.16 6.16
C LEU A 95 -4.64 1.34 5.54
N LEU A 96 -3.61 1.30 6.37
CA LEU A 96 -2.22 1.34 5.93
C LEU A 96 -1.68 -0.08 5.82
N ILE A 97 -1.07 -0.42 4.68
CA ILE A 97 -0.45 -1.72 4.44
C ILE A 97 1.01 -1.48 4.08
N ALA A 98 1.90 -1.65 5.05
CA ALA A 98 3.33 -1.54 4.79
C ALA A 98 3.78 -2.67 3.87
N THR A 99 4.65 -2.36 2.94
CA THR A 99 5.23 -3.34 2.02
C THR A 99 6.72 -3.47 2.26
N GLY A 100 7.21 -4.68 2.33
CA GLY A 100 8.62 -4.95 2.51
C GLY A 100 9.03 -6.25 1.86
N ALA A 101 10.23 -6.25 1.27
CA ALA A 101 10.87 -7.44 0.74
C ALA A 101 12.33 -7.45 1.20
N LEU A 102 12.76 -8.55 1.80
CA LEU A 102 14.16 -8.73 2.20
C LEU A 102 14.97 -9.20 1.00
N THR A 103 15.53 -8.25 0.27
CA THR A 103 16.46 -8.55 -0.83
C THR A 103 17.85 -8.83 -0.26
N ASN A 104 18.27 -10.08 -0.32
CA ASN A 104 19.60 -10.52 0.08
C ASN A 104 20.29 -11.15 -1.14
N ALA A 105 21.47 -10.63 -1.49
CA ALA A 105 22.25 -11.12 -2.63
C ALA A 105 22.55 -12.62 -2.52
N THR A 106 22.89 -13.11 -1.32
CA THR A 106 23.18 -14.51 -1.07
C THR A 106 21.98 -15.41 -1.34
N THR A 107 20.81 -15.03 -0.82
CA THR A 107 19.55 -15.78 -1.03
C THR A 107 19.17 -15.83 -2.50
N ALA A 108 19.28 -14.70 -3.21
CA ALA A 108 19.00 -14.62 -4.64
C ALA A 108 19.98 -15.49 -5.47
N GLN A 109 21.26 -15.49 -5.13
CA GLN A 109 22.28 -16.33 -5.80
C GLN A 109 22.09 -17.82 -5.55
N GLN A 110 21.47 -18.21 -4.44
CA GLN A 110 21.13 -19.58 -4.11
C GLN A 110 19.81 -20.06 -4.73
N GLY A 111 19.11 -19.18 -5.46
CA GLY A 111 17.82 -19.51 -6.09
C GLY A 111 16.65 -19.61 -5.10
N GLU A 112 16.82 -19.10 -3.88
CA GLU A 112 15.78 -19.08 -2.85
C GLU A 112 14.78 -17.94 -3.09
N SER A 113 13.57 -18.08 -2.55
CA SER A 113 12.55 -17.04 -2.62
C SER A 113 12.91 -15.84 -1.72
N ILE A 114 12.53 -14.64 -2.14
CA ILE A 114 12.69 -13.43 -1.35
C ILE A 114 11.52 -13.33 -0.37
N PRO A 115 11.76 -13.32 0.96
CA PRO A 115 10.71 -13.12 1.95
C PRO A 115 10.07 -11.75 1.80
N GLY A 116 8.74 -11.73 1.73
CA GLY A 116 7.95 -10.51 1.71
C GLY A 116 7.03 -10.41 2.92
N ILE A 117 6.79 -9.21 3.40
CA ILE A 117 5.86 -8.93 4.50
C ILE A 117 5.03 -7.69 4.17
N ALA A 118 3.77 -7.70 4.56
CA ALA A 118 2.85 -6.59 4.37
C ALA A 118 1.92 -6.42 5.59
N PRO A 119 2.43 -5.96 6.75
CA PRO A 119 1.59 -5.72 7.91
C PRO A 119 0.58 -4.61 7.64
N ALA A 120 -0.65 -4.77 8.14
CA ALA A 120 -1.72 -3.81 7.99
C ALA A 120 -2.08 -3.15 9.33
N VAL A 121 -2.33 -1.84 9.32
CA VAL A 121 -2.79 -1.05 10.46
C VAL A 121 -4.01 -0.23 10.05
N ALA A 122 -5.13 -0.40 10.74
CA ALA A 122 -6.30 0.46 10.60
C ALA A 122 -6.20 1.62 11.58
N ILE A 123 -6.37 2.84 11.09
CA ILE A 123 -6.38 4.08 11.89
C ILE A 123 -7.73 4.75 11.70
N GLU A 124 -8.38 5.05 12.81
CA GLU A 124 -9.72 5.64 12.83
C GLU A 124 -9.76 6.84 13.81
N ASN A 125 -10.48 7.90 13.43
CA ASN A 125 -10.80 9.05 14.27
C ASN A 125 -12.15 8.86 14.97
#